data_f9b24a22b50a4951d2b481c0ab03daff
#
_entry.id   f9b24a22b50a4951d2b481c0ab03daff
#
_cell.length_a   1.000
_cell.length_b   1.000
_cell.length_c   1.000
_cell.angle_alpha   90.00
_cell.angle_beta   90.00
_cell.angle_gamma   90.00
#
_symmetry.space_group_name_H-M   'P 1'
#
loop_
_entity.id
_entity.type
_entity.pdbx_description
1 polymer ?
#
loop_
_entity_poly.entity_id
_entity_poly.type
_entity_poly.pdbx_seq_one_letter_code
_entity_poly.pdbx_strand_id
1 'polypeptide(L)'
;IMTETVKTSSTLIGFEKVYVGIYNNNGDLQEILEWKDDHGGTVNMKIAGLDADELRVRASNKFVWISKKGTGDVKVEFETFNPPYEDMMTILGRTKDQHNIHWAGEDTNPPYVSLLAVSSNLVGEKAYLGLPKGKLGVNDTEFATTEAKQKEPKNTKLSGTFVDKVIEGKSRVFGSCFGEDKFDKFKELIIGTVDSKSSKAVGSSLSSTSSSTGSQSVSR
;
A
#
# COMPACT_ATOMS: atom_id res chain seq x y z
N ILE A 1 -14.23 38.76 19.18
CA ILE A 1 -13.95 37.39 19.63
C ILE A 1 -12.82 36.91 18.74
N MET A 2 -11.60 36.89 19.27
CA MET A 2 -10.46 36.30 18.58
C MET A 2 -10.64 34.80 18.62
N THR A 3 -10.85 34.17 17.47
CA THR A 3 -10.82 32.72 17.32
C THR A 3 -9.38 32.29 17.48
N GLU A 4 -9.05 31.72 18.61
CA GLU A 4 -7.75 31.08 18.84
C GLU A 4 -7.61 29.92 17.87
N THR A 5 -6.71 30.06 16.90
CA THR A 5 -6.42 28.99 15.96
C THR A 5 -5.68 27.90 16.74
N VAL A 6 -6.38 26.86 17.12
CA VAL A 6 -5.77 25.68 17.75
C VAL A 6 -4.72 25.13 16.78
N LYS A 7 -3.45 25.20 17.16
CA LYS A 7 -2.36 24.67 16.35
C LYS A 7 -2.39 23.15 16.44
N THR A 8 -2.59 22.48 15.30
CA THR A 8 -2.52 21.03 15.18
C THR A 8 -1.10 20.55 15.49
N SER A 9 -0.98 19.54 16.36
CA SER A 9 0.32 18.91 16.65
C SER A 9 0.80 18.11 15.44
N SER A 10 2.04 18.33 15.02
CA SER A 10 2.66 17.58 13.92
C SER A 10 3.27 16.24 14.35
N THR A 11 3.38 15.99 15.65
CA THR A 11 3.93 14.73 16.17
C THR A 11 2.88 13.65 16.08
N LEU A 12 3.24 12.55 15.40
CA LEU A 12 2.37 11.39 15.21
C LEU A 12 2.58 10.37 16.33
N ILE A 13 1.49 9.79 16.79
CA ILE A 13 1.48 8.71 17.77
C ILE A 13 0.62 7.58 17.23
N GLY A 14 1.18 6.37 17.27
CA GLY A 14 0.48 5.18 16.81
C GLY A 14 0.46 5.07 15.28
N PHE A 15 0.27 3.86 14.83
CA PHE A 15 0.09 3.51 13.43
C PHE A 15 -1.07 2.52 13.40
N GLU A 16 -2.25 2.99 13.06
CA GLU A 16 -3.49 2.25 13.27
C GLU A 16 -3.78 1.26 12.14
N LYS A 17 -3.60 1.73 10.90
CA LYS A 17 -3.87 0.93 9.71
C LYS A 17 -3.24 1.53 8.47
N VAL A 18 -3.15 0.71 7.43
CA VAL A 18 -2.72 1.14 6.11
C VAL A 18 -3.67 0.64 5.04
N TYR A 19 -3.98 1.49 4.08
CA TYR A 19 -4.63 1.11 2.83
C TYR A 19 -3.57 0.98 1.75
N VAL A 20 -3.62 -0.13 1.02
CA VAL A 20 -2.75 -0.39 -0.12
C VAL A 20 -3.62 -0.50 -1.37
N GLY A 21 -3.50 0.47 -2.27
CA GLY A 21 -4.15 0.40 -3.58
C GLY A 21 -3.25 -0.33 -4.56
N ILE A 22 -3.77 -1.33 -5.27
CA ILE A 22 -3.05 -2.12 -6.27
C ILE A 22 -3.53 -1.72 -7.65
N TYR A 23 -2.60 -1.46 -8.57
CA TYR A 23 -2.91 -1.02 -9.93
C TYR A 23 -2.50 -2.08 -10.96
N ASN A 24 -3.29 -2.19 -12.03
CA ASN A 24 -2.94 -3.01 -13.18
C ASN A 24 -1.84 -2.35 -14.04
N ASN A 25 -1.40 -3.05 -15.08
CA ASN A 25 -0.38 -2.54 -16.01
C ASN A 25 -0.83 -1.29 -16.78
N ASN A 26 -2.13 -1.03 -16.88
CA ASN A 26 -2.69 0.15 -17.54
C ASN A 26 -2.76 1.36 -16.60
N GLY A 27 -2.51 1.15 -15.30
CA GLY A 27 -2.59 2.19 -14.27
C GLY A 27 -3.98 2.33 -13.64
N ASP A 28 -4.91 1.41 -13.91
CA ASP A 28 -6.24 1.41 -13.28
C ASP A 28 -6.18 0.74 -11.92
N LEU A 29 -6.91 1.26 -10.96
CA LEU A 29 -7.02 0.69 -9.63
C LEU A 29 -7.82 -0.61 -9.69
N GLN A 30 -7.19 -1.72 -9.30
CA GLN A 30 -7.81 -3.05 -9.27
C GLN A 30 -8.44 -3.34 -7.92
N GLU A 31 -7.72 -3.08 -6.85
CA GLU A 31 -8.09 -3.49 -5.50
C GLU A 31 -7.56 -2.50 -4.47
N ILE A 32 -8.25 -2.41 -3.35
CA ILE A 32 -7.79 -1.68 -2.16
C ILE A 32 -7.76 -2.68 -1.00
N LEU A 33 -6.57 -2.96 -0.50
CA LEU A 33 -6.37 -3.76 0.71
C LEU A 33 -6.40 -2.85 1.93
N GLU A 34 -7.00 -3.31 3.01
CA GLU A 34 -6.97 -2.65 4.32
C GLU A 34 -6.26 -3.57 5.31
N TRP A 35 -5.09 -3.16 5.77
CA TRP A 35 -4.31 -3.89 6.77
C TRP A 35 -4.40 -3.22 8.13
N LYS A 36 -4.87 -3.98 9.10
CA LYS A 36 -5.07 -3.54 10.49
C LYS A 36 -5.16 -4.75 11.42
N ASP A 37 -5.03 -4.52 12.70
CA ASP A 37 -5.22 -5.50 13.77
C ASP A 37 -4.40 -6.79 13.54
N ASP A 38 -5.04 -7.95 13.50
CA ASP A 38 -4.41 -9.25 13.29
C ASP A 38 -4.27 -9.65 11.80
N HIS A 39 -4.79 -8.83 10.89
CA HIS A 39 -4.72 -9.02 9.44
C HIS A 39 -3.81 -7.98 8.78
N GLY A 40 -2.50 -8.15 8.95
CA GLY A 40 -1.51 -7.19 8.48
C GLY A 40 -1.34 -6.00 9.41
N GLY A 41 -1.47 -6.23 10.72
CA GLY A 41 -1.33 -5.20 11.75
C GLY A 41 -0.08 -4.35 11.54
N THR A 42 -0.27 -3.04 11.60
CA THR A 42 0.80 -2.08 11.34
C THR A 42 1.69 -1.91 12.55
N VAL A 43 2.99 -2.08 12.37
CA VAL A 43 3.98 -1.99 13.44
C VAL A 43 4.79 -0.70 13.33
N ASN A 44 5.40 -0.47 12.17
CA ASN A 44 6.23 0.69 11.91
C ASN A 44 6.22 1.06 10.43
N MET A 45 6.31 2.36 10.14
CA MET A 45 6.54 2.86 8.78
C MET A 45 7.53 4.00 8.83
N LYS A 46 8.56 3.92 8.01
CA LYS A 46 9.56 4.96 7.83
C LYS A 46 9.55 5.41 6.38
N ILE A 47 9.42 6.70 6.17
CA ILE A 47 9.50 7.34 4.85
C ILE A 47 10.76 8.20 4.83
N ALA A 48 11.64 7.95 3.88
CA ALA A 48 12.90 8.66 3.70
C ALA A 48 12.94 9.31 2.31
N GLY A 49 13.85 10.29 2.11
CA GLY A 49 14.03 10.93 0.82
C GLY A 49 13.01 12.02 0.50
N LEU A 50 12.22 12.50 1.47
CA LEU A 50 11.29 13.61 1.26
C LEU A 50 11.99 14.96 1.05
N ASP A 51 13.26 15.01 1.35
CA ASP A 51 14.09 16.21 1.25
C ASP A 51 14.98 16.15 0.03
N ALA A 52 15.07 17.24 -0.72
CA ALA A 52 15.93 17.30 -1.91
C ALA A 52 17.40 17.40 -1.54
N ASP A 53 18.25 16.90 -2.42
CA ASP A 53 19.68 17.11 -2.34
C ASP A 53 20.00 18.60 -2.45
N GLU A 54 20.95 19.04 -1.63
CA GLU A 54 21.35 20.43 -1.56
C GLU A 54 22.42 20.74 -2.61
N LEU A 55 22.11 21.64 -3.55
CA LEU A 55 23.09 22.19 -4.47
C LEU A 55 23.70 23.44 -3.87
N ARG A 56 25.02 23.43 -3.66
CA ARG A 56 25.79 24.57 -3.12
C ARG A 56 26.75 25.11 -4.18
N VAL A 57 26.73 26.42 -4.38
CA VAL A 57 27.66 27.10 -5.28
C VAL A 57 28.68 27.87 -4.46
N ARG A 58 29.97 27.67 -4.80
CA ARG A 58 31.09 28.41 -4.19
C ARG A 58 31.57 29.51 -5.13
N ALA A 59 31.83 30.68 -4.55
CA ALA A 59 32.57 31.76 -5.21
C ALA A 59 33.50 32.41 -4.18
N SER A 60 34.72 32.80 -4.58
CA SER A 60 35.73 33.40 -3.72
C SER A 60 35.97 32.61 -2.41
N ASN A 61 36.08 31.30 -2.50
CA ASN A 61 36.27 30.35 -1.38
C ASN A 61 35.16 30.32 -0.32
N LYS A 62 33.98 30.89 -0.62
CA LYS A 62 32.81 30.91 0.26
C LYS A 62 31.61 30.29 -0.46
N PHE A 63 30.68 29.73 0.31
CA PHE A 63 29.38 29.34 -0.22
C PHE A 63 28.55 30.60 -0.41
N VAL A 64 28.15 30.88 -1.64
CA VAL A 64 27.40 32.10 -2.01
C VAL A 64 25.96 31.81 -2.39
N TRP A 65 25.63 30.57 -2.66
CA TRP A 65 24.28 30.20 -3.06
C TRP A 65 23.98 28.74 -2.70
N ILE A 66 22.74 28.52 -2.27
CA ILE A 66 22.19 27.20 -1.92
C ILE A 66 20.85 27.05 -2.60
N SER A 67 20.61 25.91 -3.25
CA SER A 67 19.30 25.50 -3.74
C SER A 67 18.92 24.15 -3.13
N LYS A 68 17.68 24.06 -2.68
CA LYS A 68 17.08 22.85 -2.13
C LYS A 68 15.63 22.80 -2.59
N LYS A 69 15.37 22.31 -3.82
CA LYS A 69 14.05 22.32 -4.44
C LYS A 69 13.68 20.92 -4.89
N GLY A 70 12.47 20.48 -4.56
CA GLY A 70 11.94 19.17 -4.93
C GLY A 70 12.05 18.17 -3.79
N THR A 71 12.10 16.90 -4.15
CA THR A 71 12.29 15.75 -3.26
C THR A 71 13.45 14.91 -3.74
N GLY A 72 14.07 14.13 -2.87
CA GLY A 72 15.02 13.10 -3.23
C GLY A 72 14.33 11.81 -3.67
N ASP A 73 15.08 10.70 -3.62
CA ASP A 73 14.55 9.36 -3.87
C ASP A 73 13.70 8.91 -2.67
N VAL A 74 12.37 8.93 -2.84
CA VAL A 74 11.46 8.57 -1.77
C VAL A 74 11.41 7.06 -1.59
N LYS A 75 11.84 6.60 -0.41
CA LYS A 75 11.87 5.19 -0.01
C LYS A 75 11.02 4.98 1.23
N VAL A 76 10.38 3.82 1.27
CA VAL A 76 9.55 3.39 2.41
C VAL A 76 10.09 2.10 2.97
N GLU A 77 10.21 2.03 4.28
CA GLU A 77 10.38 0.80 5.05
C GLU A 77 9.10 0.64 5.88
N PHE A 78 8.45 -0.49 5.74
CA PHE A 78 7.17 -0.77 6.36
C PHE A 78 7.20 -2.13 7.03
N GLU A 79 6.87 -2.16 8.33
CA GLU A 79 6.78 -3.39 9.11
C GLU A 79 5.33 -3.70 9.43
N THR A 80 4.92 -4.95 9.16
CA THR A 80 3.57 -5.45 9.40
C THR A 80 3.62 -6.78 10.12
N PHE A 81 2.64 -7.01 10.99
CA PHE A 81 2.44 -8.27 11.67
C PHE A 81 1.40 -9.11 10.92
N ASN A 82 1.74 -10.36 10.62
CA ASN A 82 0.82 -11.35 10.04
C ASN A 82 0.02 -10.83 8.81
N PRO A 83 0.69 -10.30 7.76
CA PRO A 83 -0.03 -9.87 6.56
C PRO A 83 -0.68 -11.07 5.87
N PRO A 84 -1.91 -10.92 5.26
CA PRO A 84 -2.54 -11.97 4.49
C PRO A 84 -1.63 -12.46 3.37
N TYR A 85 -1.51 -13.79 3.23
CA TYR A 85 -0.56 -14.40 2.30
C TYR A 85 -0.83 -14.03 0.83
N GLU A 86 -2.09 -14.08 0.39
CA GLU A 86 -2.48 -13.75 -1.00
C GLU A 86 -2.21 -12.27 -1.32
N ASP A 87 -2.50 -11.37 -0.37
CA ASP A 87 -2.20 -9.94 -0.52
C ASP A 87 -0.71 -9.70 -0.73
N MET A 88 0.12 -10.39 0.10
CA MET A 88 1.58 -10.31 -0.01
C MET A 88 2.06 -10.81 -1.36
N MET A 89 1.56 -11.96 -1.84
CA MET A 89 1.94 -12.51 -3.13
C MET A 89 1.57 -11.59 -4.28
N THR A 90 0.40 -10.95 -4.20
CA THR A 90 -0.06 -9.96 -5.19
C THR A 90 0.81 -8.72 -5.20
N ILE A 91 1.09 -8.13 -4.03
CA ILE A 91 1.96 -6.94 -3.90
C ILE A 91 3.38 -7.22 -4.42
N LEU A 92 3.90 -8.43 -4.17
CA LEU A 92 5.22 -8.85 -4.61
C LEU A 92 5.27 -9.29 -6.09
N GLY A 93 4.12 -9.33 -6.77
CA GLY A 93 4.05 -9.72 -8.18
C GLY A 93 4.48 -11.17 -8.42
N ARG A 94 4.20 -12.07 -7.45
CA ARG A 94 4.50 -13.50 -7.59
C ARG A 94 3.52 -14.16 -8.55
N THR A 95 4.05 -15.01 -9.44
CA THR A 95 3.21 -15.78 -10.37
C THR A 95 2.67 -17.02 -9.70
N LYS A 96 1.38 -17.29 -9.87
CA LYS A 96 0.68 -18.46 -9.32
C LYS A 96 0.53 -19.53 -10.38
N ASP A 97 0.98 -20.75 -10.09
CA ASP A 97 0.85 -21.90 -11.00
C ASP A 97 -0.50 -22.64 -10.83
N GLN A 98 -0.69 -23.69 -11.64
CA GLN A 98 -1.88 -24.54 -11.59
C GLN A 98 -2.07 -25.32 -10.27
N HIS A 99 -1.02 -25.42 -9.46
CA HIS A 99 -1.02 -26.09 -8.15
C HIS A 99 -1.19 -25.11 -7.00
N ASN A 100 -1.49 -23.83 -7.28
CA ASN A 100 -1.58 -22.74 -6.31
C ASN A 100 -0.25 -22.43 -5.59
N ILE A 101 0.89 -22.71 -6.23
CA ILE A 101 2.21 -22.36 -5.72
C ILE A 101 2.62 -21.00 -6.31
N HIS A 102 3.09 -20.11 -5.45
CA HIS A 102 3.58 -18.79 -5.87
C HIS A 102 5.09 -18.85 -6.09
N TRP A 103 5.51 -18.45 -7.27
CA TRP A 103 6.91 -18.47 -7.70
C TRP A 103 7.49 -17.07 -7.81
N ALA A 104 8.79 -16.97 -7.46
CA ALA A 104 9.61 -15.82 -7.77
C ALA A 104 10.61 -16.21 -8.85
N GLY A 105 10.72 -15.44 -9.91
CA GLY A 105 11.62 -15.72 -11.02
C GLY A 105 11.67 -14.53 -11.98
N GLU A 106 12.05 -14.78 -13.21
CA GLU A 106 12.15 -13.78 -14.28
C GLU A 106 10.81 -13.08 -14.55
N ASP A 107 9.68 -13.78 -14.33
CA ASP A 107 8.32 -13.26 -14.52
C ASP A 107 7.81 -12.42 -13.33
N THR A 108 8.58 -12.31 -12.26
CA THR A 108 8.19 -11.54 -11.08
C THR A 108 8.17 -10.05 -11.43
N ASN A 109 6.98 -9.46 -11.45
CA ASN A 109 6.79 -8.04 -11.73
C ASN A 109 5.83 -7.42 -10.70
N PRO A 110 6.35 -6.84 -9.60
CA PRO A 110 5.52 -6.16 -8.62
C PRO A 110 4.65 -5.09 -9.28
N PRO A 111 3.34 -5.06 -9.02
CA PRO A 111 2.46 -4.03 -9.53
C PRO A 111 2.81 -2.67 -8.94
N TYR A 112 2.33 -1.60 -9.55
CA TYR A 112 2.34 -0.32 -8.87
C TYR A 112 1.35 -0.34 -7.73
N VAL A 113 1.73 0.27 -6.62
CA VAL A 113 0.89 0.41 -5.43
C VAL A 113 0.86 1.85 -4.95
N SER A 114 -0.22 2.22 -4.28
CA SER A 114 -0.30 3.41 -3.45
C SER A 114 -0.41 3.02 -1.99
N LEU A 115 0.12 3.82 -1.09
CA LEU A 115 0.01 3.62 0.35
C LEU A 115 -0.70 4.82 0.99
N LEU A 116 -1.63 4.54 1.90
CA LEU A 116 -2.26 5.53 2.74
C LEU A 116 -2.26 5.03 4.18
N ALA A 117 -1.39 5.60 4.99
CA ALA A 117 -1.25 5.28 6.40
C ALA A 117 -2.16 6.17 7.26
N VAL A 118 -2.77 5.56 8.26
CA VAL A 118 -3.61 6.23 9.26
C VAL A 118 -2.92 6.20 10.61
N SER A 119 -2.77 7.37 11.20
CA SER A 119 -2.16 7.60 12.49
C SER A 119 -2.98 8.62 13.28
N SER A 120 -2.55 8.96 14.47
CA SER A 120 -3.12 10.05 15.26
C SER A 120 -2.01 10.97 15.74
N ASN A 121 -2.35 12.23 16.02
CA ASN A 121 -1.41 13.16 16.64
C ASN A 121 -1.52 13.14 18.18
N LEU A 122 -0.66 13.90 18.87
CA LEU A 122 -0.62 13.97 20.34
C LEU A 122 -1.93 14.45 20.99
N VAL A 123 -2.80 15.12 20.26
CA VAL A 123 -4.10 15.59 20.76
C VAL A 123 -5.26 14.69 20.32
N GLY A 124 -4.97 13.55 19.71
CA GLY A 124 -5.97 12.56 19.29
C GLY A 124 -6.64 12.85 17.93
N GLU A 125 -6.20 13.86 17.19
CA GLU A 125 -6.71 14.15 15.85
C GLU A 125 -6.11 13.15 14.85
N LYS A 126 -6.93 12.62 13.94
CA LYS A 126 -6.48 11.70 12.91
C LYS A 126 -5.55 12.35 11.91
N ALA A 127 -4.48 11.66 11.62
CA ALA A 127 -3.45 12.04 10.66
C ALA A 127 -3.36 11.01 9.53
N TYR A 128 -3.25 11.50 8.31
CA TYR A 128 -3.18 10.66 7.11
C TYR A 128 -1.92 11.00 6.34
N LEU A 129 -1.17 9.96 5.97
CA LEU A 129 0.06 10.05 5.19
C LEU A 129 -0.13 9.22 3.91
N GLY A 130 0.11 9.81 2.77
CA GLY A 130 -0.16 9.16 1.48
C GLY A 130 1.02 9.20 0.52
N LEU A 131 1.25 8.09 -0.15
CA LEU A 131 2.24 7.87 -1.20
C LEU A 131 1.52 7.32 -2.44
N PRO A 132 1.35 8.11 -3.50
CA PRO A 132 0.40 7.79 -4.57
C PRO A 132 0.86 6.75 -5.58
N LYS A 133 2.18 6.52 -5.73
CA LYS A 133 2.69 5.59 -6.74
C LYS A 133 4.06 5.06 -6.38
N GLY A 134 4.19 3.75 -6.25
CA GLY A 134 5.47 3.09 -5.98
C GLY A 134 5.41 1.59 -6.24
N LYS A 135 6.47 0.90 -5.90
CA LYS A 135 6.55 -0.56 -5.89
C LYS A 135 7.12 -1.02 -4.57
N LEU A 136 6.57 -2.11 -4.04
CA LEU A 136 7.02 -2.74 -2.80
C LEU A 136 7.74 -4.06 -3.11
N GLY A 137 8.65 -4.42 -2.23
CA GLY A 137 9.39 -5.67 -2.27
C GLY A 137 9.73 -6.16 -0.87
N VAL A 138 10.13 -7.41 -0.77
CA VAL A 138 10.70 -8.02 0.44
C VAL A 138 12.14 -8.37 0.12
N ASN A 139 13.08 -7.82 0.88
CA ASN A 139 14.51 -8.08 0.66
C ASN A 139 14.92 -9.42 1.28
N ASP A 140 14.37 -9.73 2.47
CA ASP A 140 14.80 -10.87 3.28
C ASP A 140 13.58 -11.68 3.75
N THR A 141 13.69 -13.01 3.67
CA THR A 141 12.74 -13.93 4.30
C THR A 141 13.53 -14.78 5.29
N GLU A 142 13.23 -14.62 6.58
CA GLU A 142 13.94 -15.29 7.64
C GLU A 142 13.10 -16.39 8.29
N PHE A 143 13.66 -17.58 8.39
CA PHE A 143 13.09 -18.71 9.10
C PHE A 143 13.95 -19.04 10.32
N ALA A 144 13.34 -19.14 11.48
CA ALA A 144 14.03 -19.53 12.70
C ALA A 144 13.39 -20.79 13.30
N THR A 145 14.21 -21.66 13.86
CA THR A 145 13.75 -22.86 14.57
C THR A 145 13.01 -22.44 15.85
N THR A 146 11.91 -23.12 16.14
CA THR A 146 11.17 -22.93 17.41
C THR A 146 12.03 -23.39 18.57
N GLU A 147 12.37 -22.49 19.48
CA GLU A 147 13.08 -22.79 20.72
C GLU A 147 12.08 -23.19 21.82
N ALA A 148 12.60 -23.86 22.88
CA ALA A 148 11.79 -24.28 24.03
C ALA A 148 11.15 -23.10 24.78
N LYS A 149 11.71 -21.88 24.65
CA LYS A 149 11.08 -20.64 25.11
C LYS A 149 10.36 -19.97 23.95
N GLN A 150 9.10 -19.65 24.15
CA GLN A 150 8.29 -18.93 23.19
C GLN A 150 8.95 -17.57 22.88
N LYS A 151 9.36 -17.35 21.63
CA LYS A 151 9.82 -16.06 21.12
C LYS A 151 8.67 -15.36 20.43
N GLU A 152 8.67 -14.03 20.47
CA GLU A 152 7.73 -13.24 19.69
C GLU A 152 7.90 -13.53 18.19
N PRO A 153 6.80 -13.71 17.46
CA PRO A 153 6.86 -13.83 16.00
C PRO A 153 7.53 -12.61 15.39
N LYS A 154 8.36 -12.83 14.37
CA LYS A 154 9.00 -11.72 13.65
C LYS A 154 8.02 -11.04 12.72
N ASN A 155 8.10 -9.71 12.68
CA ASN A 155 7.34 -8.89 11.76
C ASN A 155 7.86 -9.09 10.33
N THR A 156 6.95 -8.95 9.36
CA THR A 156 7.31 -8.91 7.94
C THR A 156 7.73 -7.49 7.57
N LYS A 157 8.90 -7.36 6.93
CA LYS A 157 9.45 -6.08 6.48
C LYS A 157 9.30 -5.95 4.98
N LEU A 158 8.63 -4.89 4.57
CA LEU A 158 8.47 -4.46 3.20
C LEU A 158 9.32 -3.21 2.97
N SER A 159 10.00 -3.15 1.85
CA SER A 159 10.68 -1.94 1.39
C SER A 159 10.21 -1.57 0.00
N GLY A 160 10.23 -0.28 -0.32
CA GLY A 160 9.79 0.17 -1.62
C GLY A 160 10.31 1.54 -2.00
N THR A 161 10.23 1.83 -3.29
CA THR A 161 10.55 3.13 -3.86
C THR A 161 9.30 3.73 -4.46
N PHE A 162 9.07 5.00 -4.18
CA PHE A 162 7.93 5.76 -4.65
C PHE A 162 8.36 6.86 -5.60
N VAL A 163 7.54 7.09 -6.62
CA VAL A 163 7.75 8.06 -7.67
C VAL A 163 6.58 9.03 -7.75
N ASP A 164 6.77 10.10 -8.43
CA ASP A 164 5.75 11.12 -8.64
C ASP A 164 4.54 10.57 -9.40
N LYS A 165 3.36 11.05 -8.99
CA LYS A 165 2.09 10.92 -9.71
C LYS A 165 1.52 12.32 -9.92
N VAL A 166 0.96 12.56 -11.08
CA VAL A 166 0.26 13.84 -11.32
C VAL A 166 -1.07 13.84 -10.58
N ILE A 167 -1.20 14.72 -9.60
CA ILE A 167 -2.39 14.93 -8.79
C ILE A 167 -2.79 16.40 -8.91
N GLU A 168 -3.99 16.70 -9.40
CA GLU A 168 -4.49 18.05 -9.64
C GLU A 168 -3.52 18.93 -10.46
N GLY A 169 -2.94 18.34 -11.53
CA GLY A 169 -2.02 19.03 -12.44
C GLY A 169 -0.62 19.27 -11.90
N LYS A 170 -0.28 18.73 -10.73
CA LYS A 170 1.06 18.84 -10.14
C LYS A 170 1.66 17.47 -9.87
N SER A 171 2.97 17.34 -10.10
CA SER A 171 3.75 16.14 -9.75
C SER A 171 3.92 16.07 -8.23
N ARG A 172 3.46 14.99 -7.62
CA ARG A 172 3.47 14.80 -6.15
C ARG A 172 3.83 13.37 -5.81
N VAL A 173 4.77 13.18 -4.87
CA VAL A 173 5.21 11.86 -4.38
C VAL A 173 4.69 11.56 -2.99
N PHE A 174 4.40 12.58 -2.20
CA PHE A 174 3.96 12.47 -0.82
C PHE A 174 2.88 13.51 -0.50
N GLY A 175 1.92 13.13 0.32
CA GLY A 175 0.91 14.02 0.86
C GLY A 175 0.63 13.69 2.32
N SER A 176 0.19 14.69 3.09
CA SER A 176 -0.27 14.51 4.45
C SER A 176 -1.42 15.46 4.75
N CYS A 177 -2.36 15.02 5.58
CA CYS A 177 -3.40 15.88 6.12
C CYS A 177 -3.83 15.44 7.51
N PHE A 178 -4.50 16.33 8.22
CA PHE A 178 -5.10 16.11 9.53
C PHE A 178 -6.60 16.40 9.46
N GLY A 179 -7.36 15.69 10.28
CA GLY A 179 -8.81 15.83 10.38
C GLY A 179 -9.59 14.78 9.57
N GLU A 180 -10.59 14.20 10.20
CA GLU A 180 -11.42 13.13 9.60
C GLU A 180 -12.23 13.62 8.40
N ASP A 181 -12.58 14.89 8.37
CA ASP A 181 -13.32 15.56 7.29
C ASP A 181 -12.60 15.51 5.94
N LYS A 182 -11.27 15.33 5.94
CA LYS A 182 -10.44 15.29 4.74
C LYS A 182 -10.14 13.89 4.25
N PHE A 183 -10.48 12.86 5.01
CA PHE A 183 -10.09 11.48 4.74
C PHE A 183 -10.55 11.00 3.35
N ASP A 184 -11.83 11.14 3.04
CA ASP A 184 -12.39 10.61 1.80
C ASP A 184 -11.76 11.28 0.57
N LYS A 185 -11.62 12.61 0.61
CA LYS A 185 -10.96 13.33 -0.48
C LYS A 185 -9.49 12.99 -0.61
N PHE A 186 -8.78 12.83 0.51
CA PHE A 186 -7.38 12.47 0.51
C PHE A 186 -7.18 11.03 0.00
N LYS A 187 -8.04 10.09 0.43
CA LYS A 187 -8.03 8.70 -0.07
C LYS A 187 -8.28 8.64 -1.57
N GLU A 188 -9.24 9.41 -2.08
CA GLU A 188 -9.51 9.53 -3.52
C GLU A 188 -8.29 10.05 -4.29
N LEU A 189 -7.60 11.07 -3.81
CA LEU A 189 -6.43 11.65 -4.46
C LEU A 189 -5.21 10.72 -4.46
N ILE A 190 -4.97 10.00 -3.37
CA ILE A 190 -3.81 9.11 -3.22
C ILE A 190 -4.07 7.77 -3.93
N ILE A 191 -5.18 7.10 -3.61
CA ILE A 191 -5.48 5.75 -4.10
C ILE A 191 -6.33 5.83 -5.38
N GLY A 192 -7.36 6.65 -5.38
CA GLY A 192 -8.39 6.68 -6.42
C GLY A 192 -9.66 5.99 -5.99
N THR A 193 -10.60 5.87 -6.92
CA THR A 193 -11.85 5.15 -6.76
C THR A 193 -11.84 3.90 -7.62
N VAL A 194 -12.32 2.78 -7.09
CA VAL A 194 -12.53 1.57 -7.89
C VAL A 194 -13.75 1.81 -8.78
N ASP A 195 -13.54 1.92 -10.08
CA ASP A 195 -14.64 2.00 -11.03
C ASP A 195 -15.45 0.70 -10.98
N SER A 196 -16.74 0.79 -10.66
CA SER A 196 -17.68 -0.34 -10.56
C SER A 196 -17.89 -1.13 -11.87
N LYS A 197 -17.17 -0.78 -12.93
CA LYS A 197 -17.21 -1.48 -14.23
C LYS A 197 -16.26 -2.68 -14.32
N SER A 198 -15.29 -2.85 -13.43
CA SER A 198 -14.34 -3.96 -13.47
C SER A 198 -14.77 -5.22 -12.69
N SER A 199 -15.87 -5.18 -11.94
CA SER A 199 -16.33 -6.31 -11.12
C SER A 199 -17.25 -7.30 -11.85
N LYS A 200 -17.27 -7.32 -13.19
CA LYS A 200 -18.10 -8.24 -14.00
C LYS A 200 -17.24 -9.19 -14.85
N ALA A 201 -16.48 -10.08 -14.22
CA ALA A 201 -15.96 -11.27 -14.88
C ALA A 201 -15.52 -12.39 -13.91
N VAL A 202 -16.29 -12.65 -12.85
CA VAL A 202 -16.29 -14.00 -12.20
C VAL A 202 -17.74 -14.29 -11.80
N GLY A 203 -18.56 -14.63 -12.76
CA GLY A 203 -19.96 -14.98 -12.62
C GLY A 203 -20.20 -16.35 -13.25
N SER A 204 -20.17 -17.37 -12.40
CA SER A 204 -20.98 -18.60 -12.48
C SER A 204 -21.48 -19.05 -13.88
N SER A 205 -20.79 -20.03 -14.46
CA SER A 205 -21.42 -21.01 -15.35
C SER A 205 -21.69 -22.31 -14.57
N LEU A 206 -22.75 -22.29 -13.79
CA LEU A 206 -23.39 -23.52 -13.32
C LEU A 206 -24.46 -23.86 -14.38
N SER A 207 -24.07 -24.67 -15.36
CA SER A 207 -25.02 -25.34 -16.27
C SER A 207 -25.72 -26.45 -15.49
N SER A 208 -27.00 -26.21 -15.20
CA SER A 208 -27.90 -27.25 -14.73
C SER A 208 -28.16 -28.29 -15.86
N THR A 209 -27.55 -29.43 -15.75
CA THR A 209 -27.89 -30.58 -16.58
C THR A 209 -29.07 -31.31 -15.92
N SER A 210 -30.27 -31.07 -16.44
CA SER A 210 -31.46 -31.86 -16.09
C SER A 210 -31.38 -33.21 -16.79
N SER A 211 -31.14 -34.27 -16.03
CA SER A 211 -31.31 -35.64 -16.47
C SER A 211 -32.78 -36.01 -16.47
N SER A 212 -33.34 -36.14 -17.67
CA SER A 212 -34.66 -36.78 -17.89
C SER A 212 -34.50 -38.29 -17.87
N THR A 213 -35.06 -38.90 -16.84
CA THR A 213 -35.19 -40.36 -16.75
C THR A 213 -36.37 -40.82 -17.60
N GLY A 214 -36.08 -41.42 -18.74
CA GLY A 214 -37.07 -42.11 -19.56
C GLY A 214 -37.35 -43.50 -19.03
N SER A 215 -38.58 -43.75 -18.58
CA SER A 215 -39.10 -45.09 -18.28
C SER A 215 -39.40 -45.83 -19.58
N GLN A 216 -38.75 -46.94 -19.83
CA GLN A 216 -39.21 -47.95 -20.80
C GLN A 216 -39.83 -49.12 -20.08
N SER A 217 -41.13 -49.32 -20.31
CA SER A 217 -41.88 -50.52 -20.01
C SER A 217 -41.53 -51.61 -21.02
N VAL A 218 -41.13 -52.75 -20.56
CA VAL A 218 -41.04 -53.99 -21.38
C VAL A 218 -42.10 -54.98 -20.89
N SER A 219 -43.05 -55.22 -21.77
CA SER A 219 -44.00 -56.37 -21.66
C SER A 219 -43.37 -57.60 -22.27
N ARG A 220 -43.45 -58.66 -21.59
CA ARG A 220 -43.41 -60.12 -21.81
C ARG A 220 -42.26 -60.79 -21.11
#